data_e9f9d7c5339271845a1a6f3f12d9c0b9
#
_entry.id   e9f9d7c5339271845a1a6f3f12d9c0b9
#
_cell.length_a   1.000
_cell.length_b   1.000
_cell.length_c   1.000
_cell.angle_alpha   90.00
_cell.angle_beta   90.00
_cell.angle_gamma   90.00
#
_symmetry.space_group_name_H-M   'P 1'
#
loop_
_entity.id
_entity.type
_entity.pdbx_description
1 polymer ?
#
loop_
_entity_poly.entity_id
_entity_poly.type
_entity_poly.pdbx_seq_one_letter_code
_entity_poly.pdbx_strand_id
1 'polypeptide(L)'
;MIGLTPRLQGVADMVPPGCAVADIGCDHGYVSAYLVQQGIAPRVVAADVRPSPLGACRRLVEELGLTFQIQTRLCKPTTNSRPVRPPRYAAASGALR
;
A
#
# COMPACT_ATOMS: atom_id res chain seq x y z
N MET A 1 -17.30 -1.16 0.12
CA MET A 1 -16.25 -0.13 0.20
C MET A 1 -15.56 -0.22 1.55
N ILE A 2 -14.25 -0.07 1.58
CA ILE A 2 -13.46 -0.23 2.80
C ILE A 2 -13.58 1.00 3.69
N GLY A 3 -13.87 0.78 4.96
CA GLY A 3 -13.77 1.81 5.99
C GLY A 3 -12.44 1.69 6.71
N LEU A 4 -11.80 2.82 6.98
CA LEU A 4 -10.52 2.86 7.69
C LEU A 4 -10.70 3.32 9.13
N THR A 5 -9.84 2.82 10.02
CA THR A 5 -9.73 3.39 11.35
C THR A 5 -9.23 4.83 11.26
N PRO A 6 -9.46 5.67 12.28
CA PRO A 6 -8.96 7.06 12.24
C PRO A 6 -7.47 7.18 11.95
N ARG A 7 -6.67 6.27 12.49
CA ARG A 7 -5.23 6.23 12.26
C ARG A 7 -4.91 5.98 10.78
N LEU A 8 -5.54 4.99 10.18
CA LEU A 8 -5.31 4.64 8.79
C LEU A 8 -5.91 5.70 7.84
N GLN A 9 -7.02 6.30 8.24
CA GLN A 9 -7.61 7.41 7.49
C GLN A 9 -6.64 8.58 7.42
N GLY A 10 -5.94 8.89 8.52
CA GLY A 10 -4.92 9.92 8.53
C GLY A 10 -3.79 9.64 7.54
N VAL A 11 -3.36 8.39 7.44
CA VAL A 11 -2.35 7.99 6.45
C VAL A 11 -2.88 8.21 5.02
N ALA A 12 -4.09 7.76 4.75
CA ALA A 12 -4.68 7.89 3.42
C ALA A 12 -4.87 9.36 3.01
N ASP A 13 -5.22 10.21 3.96
CA ASP A 13 -5.45 11.64 3.72
C ASP A 13 -4.17 12.38 3.32
N MET A 14 -3.00 11.82 3.64
CA MET A 14 -1.72 12.41 3.28
C MET A 14 -1.29 12.07 1.84
N VAL A 15 -1.99 11.18 1.17
CA VAL A 15 -1.61 10.75 -0.17
C VAL A 15 -2.15 11.72 -1.21
N PRO A 16 -1.29 12.31 -2.07
CA PRO A 16 -1.76 13.18 -3.13
C PRO A 16 -2.56 12.37 -4.16
N PRO A 17 -3.72 12.87 -4.58
CA PRO A 17 -4.51 12.16 -5.59
C PRO A 17 -3.82 12.11 -6.94
N GLY A 18 -4.08 11.05 -7.69
CA GLY A 18 -3.57 10.87 -9.04
C GLY A 18 -2.18 10.26 -9.14
N CYS A 19 -1.51 10.02 -8.02
CA CYS A 19 -0.16 9.45 -8.00
C CYS A 19 -0.21 7.94 -7.78
N ALA A 20 0.72 7.22 -8.38
CA ALA A 20 0.99 5.84 -7.97
C ALA A 20 1.61 5.84 -6.58
N VAL A 21 1.25 4.86 -5.76
CA VAL A 21 1.62 4.84 -4.35
C VAL A 21 2.37 3.55 -4.02
N ALA A 22 3.43 3.67 -3.22
CA ALA A 22 4.08 2.52 -2.61
C ALA A 22 3.68 2.47 -1.13
N ASP A 23 2.96 1.42 -0.74
CA ASP A 23 2.51 1.20 0.62
C ASP A 23 3.47 0.21 1.30
N ILE A 24 4.51 0.76 1.92
CA ILE A 24 5.54 -0.03 2.58
C ILE A 24 5.08 -0.39 3.99
N GLY A 25 5.12 -1.69 4.31
CA GLY A 25 4.51 -2.17 5.55
C GLY A 25 3.01 -2.14 5.44
N CYS A 26 2.48 -2.70 4.35
CA CYS A 26 1.06 -2.60 4.00
C CYS A 26 0.13 -3.27 5.00
N ASP A 27 0.66 -4.11 5.87
CA ASP A 27 -0.10 -4.87 6.85
C ASP A 27 -1.19 -5.69 6.13
N HIS A 28 -2.46 -5.47 6.41
CA HIS A 28 -3.56 -6.23 5.78
C HIS A 28 -4.04 -5.62 4.46
N GLY A 29 -3.46 -4.51 4.01
CA GLY A 29 -3.77 -3.90 2.73
C GLY A 29 -4.97 -2.97 2.71
N TYR A 30 -5.51 -2.60 3.86
CA TYR A 30 -6.71 -1.76 3.93
C TYR A 30 -6.49 -0.38 3.33
N VAL A 31 -5.34 0.24 3.60
CA VAL A 31 -5.02 1.57 3.05
C VAL A 31 -4.89 1.49 1.53
N SER A 32 -4.17 0.49 1.04
CA SER A 32 -4.01 0.29 -0.41
C SER A 32 -5.36 0.13 -1.10
N ALA A 33 -6.21 -0.73 -0.56
CA ALA A 33 -7.54 -0.96 -1.12
C ALA A 33 -8.40 0.30 -1.07
N TYR A 34 -8.36 1.03 0.02
CA TYR A 34 -9.09 2.29 0.17
C TYR A 34 -8.68 3.30 -0.89
N LEU A 35 -7.37 3.49 -1.08
CA LEU A 35 -6.85 4.47 -2.03
C LEU A 35 -7.32 4.18 -3.46
N VAL A 36 -7.35 2.91 -3.83
CA VAL A 36 -7.81 2.51 -5.16
C VAL A 36 -9.33 2.63 -5.29
N GLN A 37 -10.07 2.17 -4.29
CA GLN A 37 -11.53 2.23 -4.33
C GLN A 37 -12.07 3.66 -4.35
N GLN A 38 -11.40 4.58 -3.68
CA GLN A 38 -11.79 5.98 -3.67
C GLN A 38 -11.29 6.76 -4.89
N GLY A 39 -10.56 6.10 -5.79
CA GLY A 39 -10.02 6.76 -6.95
C GLY A 39 -8.90 7.74 -6.64
N ILE A 40 -8.29 7.66 -5.45
CA ILE A 40 -7.20 8.53 -5.05
C ILE A 40 -5.91 8.10 -5.75
N ALA A 41 -5.63 6.79 -5.78
CA ALA A 41 -4.45 6.24 -6.41
C ALA A 41 -4.85 5.31 -7.56
N PRO A 42 -4.32 5.52 -8.77
CA PRO A 42 -4.59 4.61 -9.89
C PRO A 42 -3.91 3.26 -9.73
N ARG A 43 -2.78 3.24 -9.03
CA ARG A 43 -2.00 2.03 -8.77
C ARG A 43 -1.33 2.10 -7.41
N VAL A 44 -1.21 0.94 -6.77
CA VAL A 44 -0.52 0.80 -5.50
C VAL A 44 0.40 -0.42 -5.55
N VAL A 45 1.61 -0.26 -5.06
CA VAL A 45 2.48 -1.39 -4.74
C VAL A 45 2.43 -1.59 -3.23
N ALA A 46 1.79 -2.66 -2.80
CA ALA A 46 1.68 -2.99 -1.39
C ALA A 46 2.80 -3.97 -1.03
N ALA A 47 3.71 -3.56 -0.18
CA ALA A 47 4.90 -4.32 0.16
C ALA A 47 5.01 -4.53 1.67
N ASP A 48 5.50 -5.69 2.06
CA ASP A 48 5.82 -6.01 3.45
C ASP A 48 6.98 -6.98 3.49
N VAL A 49 7.72 -6.95 4.58
CA VAL A 49 8.78 -7.92 4.84
C VAL A 49 8.24 -9.21 5.47
N ARG A 50 7.01 -9.18 5.97
CA ARG A 50 6.36 -10.29 6.65
C ARG A 50 5.39 -11.00 5.71
N PRO A 51 5.55 -12.32 5.50
CA PRO A 51 4.64 -13.03 4.58
C PRO A 51 3.20 -13.11 5.06
N SER A 52 2.97 -13.19 6.36
CA SER A 52 1.62 -13.38 6.90
C SER A 52 0.70 -12.18 6.63
N PRO A 53 1.07 -10.94 7.00
CA PRO A 53 0.25 -9.77 6.65
C PRO A 53 0.12 -9.57 5.14
N LEU A 54 1.17 -9.88 4.39
CA LEU A 54 1.13 -9.77 2.94
C LEU A 54 0.14 -10.75 2.32
N GLY A 55 0.05 -11.96 2.87
CA GLY A 55 -0.94 -12.95 2.46
C GLY A 55 -2.37 -12.45 2.69
N ALA A 56 -2.60 -11.79 3.82
CA ALA A 56 -3.90 -11.17 4.10
C ALA A 56 -4.21 -10.05 3.11
N CYS A 57 -3.23 -9.25 2.76
CA CYS A 57 -3.36 -8.20 1.76
C CYS A 57 -3.73 -8.79 0.39
N ARG A 58 -3.08 -9.86 -0.02
CA ARG A 58 -3.40 -10.54 -1.29
C ARG A 58 -4.84 -11.03 -1.32
N ARG A 59 -5.29 -11.64 -0.25
CA ARG A 59 -6.68 -12.12 -0.16
C ARG A 59 -7.66 -10.97 -0.27
N LEU A 60 -7.41 -9.88 0.42
CA LEU A 60 -8.25 -8.69 0.34
C LEU A 60 -8.31 -8.14 -1.09
N VAL A 61 -7.16 -8.00 -1.73
CA VAL A 61 -7.06 -7.51 -3.11
C VAL A 61 -7.86 -8.40 -4.07
N GLU A 62 -7.76 -9.71 -3.92
CA GLU A 62 -8.48 -10.66 -4.75
C GLU A 62 -9.99 -10.58 -4.50
N GLU A 63 -10.40 -10.53 -3.23
CA GLU A 63 -11.82 -10.42 -2.87
C GLU A 63 -12.47 -9.17 -3.42
N LEU A 64 -11.73 -8.07 -3.48
CA LEU A 64 -12.23 -6.79 -3.96
C LEU A 64 -12.06 -6.61 -5.47
N GLY A 65 -11.42 -7.54 -6.15
CA GLY A 65 -11.19 -7.46 -7.59
C GLY A 65 -10.20 -6.38 -7.99
N LEU A 66 -9.22 -6.09 -7.14
CA LEU A 66 -8.27 -5.00 -7.35
C LEU A 66 -6.88 -5.47 -7.80
N THR A 67 -6.79 -6.69 -8.34
CA THR A 67 -5.51 -7.31 -8.71
C THR A 67 -4.76 -6.55 -9.81
N PHE A 68 -5.45 -5.80 -10.64
CA PHE A 68 -4.82 -5.00 -11.68
C PHE A 68 -4.26 -3.68 -11.17
N GLN A 69 -4.82 -3.15 -10.10
CA GLN A 69 -4.43 -1.87 -9.54
C GLN A 69 -3.46 -2.00 -8.38
N ILE A 70 -3.50 -3.10 -7.67
CA ILE A 70 -2.67 -3.32 -6.48
C ILE A 70 -1.75 -4.52 -6.73
N GLN A 71 -0.45 -4.25 -6.76
CA GLN A 71 0.57 -5.28 -6.82
C GLN A 71 1.10 -5.52 -5.41
N THR A 72 1.11 -6.78 -4.98
CA THR A 72 1.66 -7.14 -3.68
C THR A 72 3.09 -7.65 -3.84
N ARG A 73 3.97 -7.26 -2.94
CA ARG A 73 5.37 -7.66 -2.96
C ARG A 73 5.87 -8.04 -1.57
N LEU A 74 6.57 -9.16 -1.50
CA LEU A 74 7.32 -9.51 -0.32
C LEU A 74 8.73 -8.91 -0.46
N CYS A 75 9.07 -8.00 0.44
CA CYS A 75 10.39 -7.39 0.48
C CYS A 75 11.29 -8.17 1.40
N LYS A 76 12.51 -8.43 0.95
CA LYS A 76 13.51 -9.04 1.84
C LYS A 76 14.10 -7.95 2.72
N PRO A 77 14.17 -8.17 4.04
CA PRO A 77 14.91 -7.26 4.88
C PRO A 77 16.39 -7.35 4.53
N THR A 78 16.95 -6.24 4.09
CA THR A 78 18.36 -6.20 3.73
C THR A 78 19.01 -4.99 4.32
N THR A 79 20.19 -5.18 4.87
CA THR A 79 20.99 -4.11 5.44
C THR A 79 21.73 -3.32 4.36
N ASN A 80 21.77 -3.83 3.14
CA ASN A 80 22.49 -3.23 2.04
C ASN A 80 21.58 -2.55 1.02
N SER A 81 20.32 -2.41 1.34
CA SER A 81 19.39 -1.79 0.42
C SER A 81 19.76 -0.32 0.24
N ARG A 82 20.05 0.04 -0.98
CA ARG A 82 20.16 1.44 -1.33
C ARG A 82 18.78 2.08 -1.26
N PRO A 83 18.70 3.33 -0.81
CA PRO A 83 17.43 4.04 -0.93
C PRO A 83 17.09 4.12 -2.42
N VAL A 84 16.08 3.36 -2.80
CA VAL A 84 15.52 3.48 -4.14
C VAL A 84 14.54 4.63 -4.09
N ARG A 85 14.76 5.61 -4.93
CA ARG A 85 13.81 6.69 -5.09
C ARG A 85 12.90 6.35 -6.25
N PRO A 86 11.72 5.81 -6.00
CA PRO A 86 10.75 5.68 -7.08
C PRO A 86 10.14 7.05 -7.33
N PRO A 87 10.55 7.75 -8.41
CA PRO A 87 10.14 9.15 -8.59
C PRO A 87 8.66 9.31 -8.87
N ARG A 88 7.95 8.23 -9.11
CA ARG A 88 6.52 8.25 -9.41
C ARG A 88 5.66 7.74 -8.28
N TYR A 89 6.27 7.45 -7.11
CA TYR A 89 5.55 6.89 -5.97
C TYR A 89 5.62 7.82 -4.79
N ALA A 90 4.49 7.97 -4.14
CA ALA A 90 4.43 8.57 -2.82
C ALA A 90 4.41 7.44 -1.78
N ALA A 91 5.21 7.56 -0.73
CA ALA A 91 5.16 6.61 0.36
C ALA A 91 3.93 6.90 1.22
N ALA A 92 3.12 5.88 1.46
CA ALA A 92 1.94 6.03 2.31
C ALA A 92 2.25 5.67 3.76
N SER A 93 2.26 4.38 4.09
CA SER A 93 2.42 3.94 5.47
C SER A 93 3.83 4.23 6.02
N GLY A 94 4.85 4.08 5.19
CA GLY A 94 6.24 4.26 5.61
C GLY A 94 6.58 5.69 6.02
N ALA A 95 5.87 6.68 5.49
CA ALA A 95 6.14 8.08 5.77
C ALA A 95 5.82 8.50 7.21
N LEU A 96 5.07 7.69 7.93
CA LEU A 96 4.65 8.00 9.30
C LEU A 96 5.46 7.28 10.38
N ARG A 97 6.53 6.65 10.03
CA ARG A 97 7.38 5.91 10.97
C ARG A 97 8.51 6.75 11.53
#